data_41092f67986ce60f08f6a69db4e49837
#
_entry.id   41092f67986ce60f08f6a69db4e49837
#
_cell.length_a   1.000
_cell.length_b   1.000
_cell.length_c   1.000
_cell.angle_alpha   90.00
_cell.angle_beta   90.00
_cell.angle_gamma   90.00
#
_symmetry.space_group_name_H-M   'P 1'
#
loop_
_entity.id
_entity.type
_entity.pdbx_description
1 polymer ?
#
loop_
_entity_poly.entity_id
_entity_poly.type
_entity_poly.pdbx_seq_one_letter_code
_entity_poly.pdbx_strand_id
1 'polypeptide(L)'
;MSPVKSADQARGPPRPRYLSPAGQNSCHSPRVARTASFGPAALDRKSLALAEVIWQASLVASDVVWWSAGPGASCGSAAALTVSYNTRELTAFLLWSLRTIVSWPELEILVVDNGSRDGSAQLLAEAERGGACTLLANHDNRHHGPGLNQGISYLASRPGPRPEWIWILDSDVVAARPDALSAAATVAREHSAALVGEPQHDQWHPDGRFGMYSLLMNPTVAWQEQAGPFADGGDPSLGLLVSAARRGIPMAPFPFTAAGHVIHRGRGSLAAVYAAGDRSHPFYEWAAGHHEPHFAGVPGAGQRHHALLQEFRRQTGPLTGGTLAAACRRASGHE
;
A
#
# COMPACT_ATOMS: atom_id res chain seq x y z
N MET A 1 60.91 -36.49 32.61
CA MET A 1 59.51 -36.24 33.07
C MET A 1 58.90 -35.20 32.14
N SER A 2 58.09 -35.63 31.18
CA SER A 2 57.43 -34.77 30.17
C SER A 2 56.09 -34.36 30.67
N PRO A 3 55.63 -33.12 30.35
CA PRO A 3 54.23 -32.71 30.59
C PRO A 3 53.38 -32.96 29.37
N VAL A 4 52.18 -33.44 29.65
CA VAL A 4 51.07 -33.74 28.75
C VAL A 4 50.45 -32.44 28.17
N LYS A 5 50.24 -32.43 26.85
CA LYS A 5 49.46 -31.43 26.15
C LYS A 5 47.98 -31.79 26.28
N SER A 6 47.16 -30.84 26.72
CA SER A 6 45.71 -30.86 26.59
C SER A 6 45.30 -29.75 25.62
N ALA A 7 44.79 -30.15 24.47
CA ALA A 7 44.16 -29.25 23.49
C ALA A 7 42.66 -29.47 23.57
N ASP A 8 41.95 -28.49 24.13
CA ASP A 8 40.51 -28.44 24.11
C ASP A 8 40.07 -27.44 23.01
N GLN A 9 39.61 -28.00 21.89
CA GLN A 9 39.06 -27.23 20.79
C GLN A 9 37.56 -27.02 21.01
N ALA A 10 37.17 -25.83 21.41
CA ALA A 10 35.80 -25.41 21.47
C ALA A 10 35.17 -25.42 20.06
N ARG A 11 34.25 -26.33 19.81
CA ARG A 11 33.40 -26.38 18.61
C ARG A 11 32.29 -25.34 18.78
N GLY A 12 32.28 -24.35 17.89
CA GLY A 12 31.17 -23.40 17.79
C GLY A 12 29.86 -24.06 17.31
N PRO A 13 28.72 -23.46 17.56
CA PRO A 13 27.40 -24.02 17.22
C PRO A 13 27.23 -24.17 15.72
N PRO A 14 26.48 -25.18 15.24
CA PRO A 14 26.26 -25.42 13.82
C PRO A 14 25.42 -24.30 13.18
N ARG A 15 25.89 -23.82 12.02
CA ARG A 15 25.13 -22.87 11.19
C ARG A 15 23.87 -23.54 10.62
N PRO A 16 22.73 -22.86 10.59
CA PRO A 16 21.54 -23.42 9.95
C PRO A 16 21.79 -23.56 8.43
N ARG A 17 21.52 -24.75 7.90
CA ARG A 17 21.52 -25.03 6.46
C ARG A 17 20.27 -24.43 5.87
N TYR A 18 20.41 -23.38 5.08
CA TYR A 18 19.34 -22.91 4.18
C TYR A 18 19.18 -23.94 3.06
N LEU A 19 18.03 -24.61 3.03
CA LEU A 19 17.58 -25.39 1.89
C LEU A 19 17.15 -24.40 0.80
N SER A 20 17.84 -24.41 -0.33
CA SER A 20 17.39 -23.70 -1.54
C SER A 20 16.08 -24.32 -2.03
N PRO A 21 15.01 -23.55 -2.27
CA PRO A 21 13.84 -24.07 -2.95
C PRO A 21 14.10 -24.08 -4.46
N ALA A 22 14.60 -25.19 -4.97
CA ALA A 22 14.48 -25.51 -6.39
C ALA A 22 13.05 -26.05 -6.60
N GLY A 23 12.17 -25.21 -7.07
CA GLY A 23 10.81 -25.56 -7.45
C GLY A 23 10.25 -24.47 -8.36
N GLN A 24 10.31 -24.71 -9.68
CA GLN A 24 9.56 -23.89 -10.65
C GLN A 24 8.07 -24.08 -10.38
N ASN A 25 7.48 -23.15 -9.61
CA ASN A 25 6.03 -23.10 -9.43
C ASN A 25 5.42 -22.47 -10.68
N SER A 26 4.88 -23.31 -11.57
CA SER A 26 3.99 -22.86 -12.63
C SER A 26 2.76 -22.22 -11.99
N CYS A 27 2.48 -20.96 -12.31
CA CYS A 27 1.26 -20.25 -11.90
C CYS A 27 0.03 -20.81 -12.65
N HIS A 28 -0.26 -22.07 -12.48
CA HIS A 28 -1.50 -22.68 -12.99
C HIS A 28 -2.59 -22.53 -11.94
N SER A 29 -3.66 -21.82 -12.28
CA SER A 29 -4.85 -21.64 -11.44
C SER A 29 -5.42 -23.00 -11.04
N PRO A 30 -5.54 -23.32 -9.74
CA PRO A 30 -6.27 -24.50 -9.31
C PRO A 30 -7.77 -24.32 -9.57
N ARG A 31 -8.46 -25.40 -9.95
CA ARG A 31 -9.92 -25.44 -10.09
C ARG A 31 -10.57 -25.10 -8.75
N VAL A 32 -11.41 -24.07 -8.78
CA VAL A 32 -12.07 -23.42 -7.65
C VAL A 32 -13.05 -24.38 -6.96
N ALA A 33 -12.82 -24.69 -5.69
CA ALA A 33 -13.90 -25.06 -4.78
C ALA A 33 -14.68 -23.77 -4.42
N ARG A 34 -16.01 -23.80 -4.56
CA ARG A 34 -16.88 -22.66 -4.22
C ARG A 34 -16.79 -22.40 -2.71
N THR A 35 -16.01 -21.41 -2.30
CA THR A 35 -16.00 -20.85 -0.96
C THR A 35 -16.77 -19.53 -0.96
N ALA A 36 -17.35 -19.16 0.17
CA ALA A 36 -18.22 -18.00 0.32
C ALA A 36 -17.60 -16.74 -0.30
N SER A 37 -18.12 -16.37 -1.47
CA SER A 37 -17.81 -15.10 -2.12
C SER A 37 -18.53 -13.98 -1.37
N PHE A 38 -17.86 -12.89 -1.09
CA PHE A 38 -18.52 -11.61 -0.83
C PHE A 38 -19.37 -11.30 -2.08
N GLY A 39 -20.62 -11.67 -2.04
CA GLY A 39 -21.52 -11.50 -3.17
C GLY A 39 -22.08 -10.08 -3.20
N PRO A 40 -22.68 -9.65 -4.33
CA PRO A 40 -23.33 -8.33 -4.49
C PRO A 40 -24.45 -8.05 -3.48
N ALA A 41 -24.82 -8.99 -2.64
CA ALA A 41 -25.80 -8.84 -1.58
C ALA A 41 -25.35 -7.92 -0.42
N ALA A 42 -24.08 -7.54 -0.33
CA ALA A 42 -23.56 -6.66 0.71
C ALA A 42 -23.76 -5.17 0.41
N LEU A 43 -24.03 -4.78 -0.84
CA LEU A 43 -24.20 -3.37 -1.22
C LEU A 43 -25.69 -3.01 -1.30
N ASP A 44 -26.09 -2.01 -0.52
CA ASP A 44 -27.47 -1.52 -0.57
C ASP A 44 -27.76 -0.74 -1.88
N ARG A 45 -29.06 -0.54 -2.19
CA ARG A 45 -29.48 0.16 -3.41
C ARG A 45 -29.00 1.61 -3.48
N LYS A 46 -28.76 2.27 -2.34
CA LYS A 46 -28.28 3.65 -2.30
C LYS A 46 -26.79 3.72 -2.62
N SER A 47 -26.00 2.80 -2.07
CA SER A 47 -24.58 2.65 -2.40
C SER A 47 -24.37 2.32 -3.87
N LEU A 48 -25.23 1.47 -4.45
CA LEU A 48 -25.21 1.14 -5.88
C LEU A 48 -25.59 2.34 -6.76
N ALA A 49 -26.58 3.13 -6.37
CA ALA A 49 -27.00 4.33 -7.11
C ALA A 49 -25.95 5.45 -7.03
N LEU A 50 -25.34 5.64 -5.85
CA LEU A 50 -24.25 6.60 -5.68
C LEU A 50 -23.02 6.20 -6.50
N ALA A 51 -22.69 4.91 -6.51
CA ALA A 51 -21.60 4.38 -7.33
C ALA A 51 -21.85 4.60 -8.83
N GLU A 52 -23.09 4.50 -9.29
CA GLU A 52 -23.47 4.77 -10.69
C GLU A 52 -23.21 6.22 -11.07
N VAL A 53 -23.61 7.18 -10.21
CA VAL A 53 -23.38 8.62 -10.43
C VAL A 53 -21.87 8.93 -10.43
N ILE A 54 -21.13 8.35 -9.48
CA ILE A 54 -19.67 8.52 -9.38
C ILE A 54 -18.98 7.87 -10.60
N TRP A 55 -19.45 6.72 -11.05
CA TRP A 55 -18.92 6.06 -12.25
C TRP A 55 -19.14 6.88 -13.51
N GLN A 56 -20.36 7.38 -13.74
CA GLN A 56 -20.66 8.23 -14.89
C GLN A 56 -19.76 9.48 -14.91
N ALA A 57 -19.50 10.08 -13.76
CA ALA A 57 -18.58 11.21 -13.63
C ALA A 57 -17.10 10.83 -13.85
N SER A 58 -16.70 9.60 -13.50
CA SER A 58 -15.31 9.11 -13.61
C SER A 58 -14.95 8.60 -15.01
N LEU A 59 -15.93 8.18 -15.81
CA LEU A 59 -15.72 7.77 -17.22
C LEU A 59 -15.26 8.93 -18.13
N VAL A 60 -15.34 10.17 -17.65
CA VAL A 60 -14.79 11.35 -18.33
C VAL A 60 -13.26 11.48 -18.17
N ALA A 61 -12.64 10.65 -17.30
CA ALA A 61 -11.17 10.62 -17.14
C ALA A 61 -10.52 9.93 -18.34
N SER A 62 -10.22 10.72 -19.38
CA SER A 62 -9.63 10.31 -20.67
C SER A 62 -8.22 9.68 -20.58
N ASP A 63 -7.62 9.59 -19.39
CA ASP A 63 -6.21 9.28 -19.22
C ASP A 63 -5.96 7.95 -18.47
N VAL A 64 -6.98 7.11 -18.27
CA VAL A 64 -6.82 5.81 -17.60
C VAL A 64 -6.33 4.77 -18.60
N VAL A 65 -5.16 4.21 -18.33
CA VAL A 65 -4.64 3.04 -19.06
C VAL A 65 -5.05 1.77 -18.34
N TRP A 66 -5.85 0.95 -19.00
CA TRP A 66 -6.31 -0.33 -18.48
C TRP A 66 -5.23 -1.40 -18.61
N TRP A 67 -5.31 -2.39 -17.72
CA TRP A 67 -4.39 -3.52 -17.75
C TRP A 67 -4.73 -4.43 -18.93
N SER A 68 -4.02 -4.27 -20.05
CA SER A 68 -4.18 -5.17 -21.20
C SER A 68 -3.53 -6.53 -20.93
N ALA A 69 -4.00 -7.57 -21.60
CA ALA A 69 -3.31 -8.86 -21.69
C ALA A 69 -1.97 -8.66 -22.43
N GLY A 70 -0.93 -8.33 -21.71
CA GLY A 70 0.44 -8.19 -22.19
C GLY A 70 1.31 -9.37 -21.75
N PRO A 71 2.60 -9.40 -22.08
CA PRO A 71 3.52 -10.41 -21.55
C PRO A 71 3.36 -10.46 -20.04
N GLY A 72 3.11 -11.65 -19.52
CA GLY A 72 2.52 -11.92 -18.22
C GLY A 72 3.17 -11.18 -17.05
N ALA A 73 2.37 -10.93 -16.02
CA ALA A 73 2.87 -10.49 -14.74
C ALA A 73 3.96 -11.47 -14.26
N SER A 74 5.07 -10.95 -13.77
CA SER A 74 6.09 -11.79 -13.13
C SER A 74 5.49 -12.38 -11.87
N CYS A 75 5.37 -13.71 -11.81
CA CYS A 75 4.82 -14.41 -10.66
C CYS A 75 5.58 -14.03 -9.39
N GLY A 76 4.86 -13.61 -8.37
CA GLY A 76 5.45 -13.18 -7.10
C GLY A 76 6.00 -11.77 -7.06
N SER A 77 5.87 -10.97 -8.14
CA SER A 77 6.28 -9.56 -8.11
C SER A 77 5.17 -8.68 -7.55
N ALA A 78 5.55 -7.57 -6.89
CA ALA A 78 4.58 -6.62 -6.34
C ALA A 78 5.07 -5.18 -6.44
N ALA A 79 4.12 -4.25 -6.55
CA ALA A 79 4.35 -2.83 -6.40
C ALA A 79 3.47 -2.25 -5.27
N ALA A 80 4.06 -1.51 -4.34
CA ALA A 80 3.33 -0.66 -3.42
C ALA A 80 3.07 0.68 -4.10
N LEU A 81 1.82 1.15 -4.07
CA LEU A 81 1.41 2.42 -4.66
C LEU A 81 0.80 3.31 -3.60
N THR A 82 1.31 4.54 -3.50
CA THR A 82 0.75 5.57 -2.60
C THR A 82 0.65 6.93 -3.30
N VAL A 83 -0.32 7.73 -2.86
CA VAL A 83 -0.47 9.13 -3.25
C VAL A 83 -0.09 10.02 -2.07
N SER A 84 0.82 10.96 -2.30
CA SER A 84 1.30 11.94 -1.31
C SER A 84 0.78 13.33 -1.65
N TYR A 85 0.30 14.06 -0.64
CA TYR A 85 -0.02 15.48 -0.74
C TYR A 85 0.19 16.17 0.60
N ASN A 86 1.27 16.94 0.70
CA ASN A 86 1.66 17.66 1.92
C ASN A 86 1.79 16.75 3.16
N THR A 87 2.28 15.53 2.98
CA THR A 87 2.44 14.51 4.04
C THR A 87 3.89 14.04 4.15
N ARG A 88 4.83 14.98 4.12
CA ARG A 88 6.28 14.74 4.00
C ARG A 88 6.81 13.67 4.95
N GLU A 89 6.61 13.82 6.25
CA GLU A 89 7.14 12.87 7.25
C GLU A 89 6.37 11.54 7.19
N LEU A 90 5.06 11.57 6.98
CA LEU A 90 4.22 10.36 6.92
C LEU A 90 4.59 9.50 5.71
N THR A 91 4.71 10.12 4.52
CA THR A 91 5.12 9.42 3.30
C THR A 91 6.53 8.84 3.45
N ALA A 92 7.48 9.60 4.03
CA ALA A 92 8.83 9.10 4.29
C ALA A 92 8.82 7.91 5.27
N PHE A 93 7.97 7.95 6.29
CA PHE A 93 7.81 6.86 7.26
C PHE A 93 7.20 5.62 6.64
N LEU A 94 6.18 5.77 5.76
CA LEU A 94 5.67 4.67 4.95
C LEU A 94 6.78 4.04 4.09
N LEU A 95 7.52 4.84 3.31
CA LEU A 95 8.63 4.36 2.46
C LEU A 95 9.67 3.57 3.26
N TRP A 96 10.10 4.15 4.40
CA TRP A 96 11.04 3.47 5.30
C TRP A 96 10.47 2.14 5.78
N SER A 97 9.21 2.08 6.22
CA SER A 97 8.62 0.85 6.74
C SER A 97 8.50 -0.24 5.67
N LEU A 98 8.15 0.13 4.43
CA LEU A 98 8.08 -0.80 3.31
C LEU A 98 9.45 -1.39 2.97
N ARG A 99 10.52 -0.61 3.06
CA ARG A 99 11.88 -1.05 2.76
C ARG A 99 12.56 -1.81 3.89
N THR A 100 12.22 -1.48 5.15
CA THR A 100 12.94 -2.02 6.32
C THR A 100 12.19 -3.14 7.04
N ILE A 101 10.87 -3.19 6.94
CA ILE A 101 10.04 -4.14 7.68
C ILE A 101 9.48 -5.21 6.75
N VAL A 102 8.95 -4.85 5.56
CA VAL A 102 8.28 -5.81 4.69
C VAL A 102 9.29 -6.77 4.05
N SER A 103 9.08 -8.06 4.27
CA SER A 103 9.87 -9.12 3.64
C SER A 103 9.21 -9.55 2.32
N TRP A 104 9.50 -8.83 1.24
CA TRP A 104 9.05 -9.19 -0.10
C TRP A 104 10.20 -8.96 -1.09
N PRO A 105 10.63 -10.00 -1.83
CA PRO A 105 11.70 -9.84 -2.81
C PRO A 105 11.29 -8.80 -3.87
N GLU A 106 12.18 -7.85 -4.13
CA GLU A 106 12.02 -6.87 -5.21
C GLU A 106 10.69 -6.08 -5.16
N LEU A 107 10.23 -5.71 -3.92
CA LEU A 107 9.08 -4.82 -3.78
C LEU A 107 9.37 -3.49 -4.45
N GLU A 108 8.67 -3.21 -5.54
CA GLU A 108 8.69 -1.87 -6.13
C GLU A 108 7.86 -0.91 -5.29
N ILE A 109 8.30 0.34 -5.17
CA ILE A 109 7.52 1.37 -4.49
C ILE A 109 7.32 2.54 -5.45
N LEU A 110 6.06 2.84 -5.76
CA LEU A 110 5.66 3.95 -6.61
C LEU A 110 4.93 5.00 -5.76
N VAL A 111 5.42 6.23 -5.80
CA VAL A 111 4.81 7.37 -5.14
C VAL A 111 4.30 8.35 -6.20
N VAL A 112 3.04 8.75 -6.08
CA VAL A 112 2.48 9.87 -6.84
C VAL A 112 2.41 11.08 -5.91
N ASP A 113 3.26 12.08 -6.14
CA ASP A 113 3.19 13.34 -5.41
C ASP A 113 2.25 14.30 -6.12
N ASN A 114 1.20 14.71 -5.44
CA ASN A 114 0.14 15.55 -5.98
C ASN A 114 0.43 17.06 -5.84
N GLY A 115 1.64 17.48 -6.18
CA GLY A 115 2.02 18.90 -6.14
C GLY A 115 2.18 19.43 -4.72
N SER A 116 2.83 18.67 -3.85
CA SER A 116 3.10 19.05 -2.46
C SER A 116 3.97 20.30 -2.35
N ARG A 117 3.71 21.11 -1.31
CA ARG A 117 4.40 22.38 -1.02
C ARG A 117 5.11 22.40 0.34
N ASP A 118 5.08 21.28 1.07
CA ASP A 118 5.69 21.10 2.39
C ASP A 118 7.13 20.54 2.32
N GLY A 119 7.73 20.48 1.12
CA GLY A 119 9.03 19.87 0.87
C GLY A 119 8.98 18.37 0.58
N SER A 120 7.79 17.75 0.47
CA SER A 120 7.62 16.35 0.06
C SER A 120 8.23 16.09 -1.31
N ALA A 121 7.91 16.92 -2.32
CA ALA A 121 8.37 16.74 -3.69
C ALA A 121 9.90 16.68 -3.78
N GLN A 122 10.60 17.58 -3.09
CA GLN A 122 12.07 17.58 -3.04
C GLN A 122 12.60 16.32 -2.35
N LEU A 123 12.04 15.97 -1.18
CA LEU A 123 12.44 14.79 -0.42
C LEU A 123 12.28 13.52 -1.25
N LEU A 124 11.15 13.38 -1.93
CA LEU A 124 10.83 12.20 -2.75
C LEU A 124 11.73 12.12 -3.99
N ALA A 125 12.03 13.24 -4.66
CA ALA A 125 12.97 13.26 -5.79
C ALA A 125 14.41 12.87 -5.36
N GLU A 126 14.84 13.24 -4.16
CA GLU A 126 16.11 12.78 -3.60
C GLU A 126 16.06 11.29 -3.24
N ALA A 127 14.95 10.81 -2.67
CA ALA A 127 14.73 9.41 -2.32
C ALA A 127 14.72 8.52 -3.58
N GLU A 128 14.10 8.97 -4.67
CA GLU A 128 14.12 8.31 -5.98
C GLU A 128 15.53 8.18 -6.53
N ARG A 129 16.31 9.28 -6.53
CA ARG A 129 17.73 9.22 -6.96
C ARG A 129 18.56 8.27 -6.12
N GLY A 130 18.18 8.06 -4.87
CA GLY A 130 18.77 7.07 -3.98
C GLY A 130 18.22 5.66 -4.09
N GLY A 131 17.29 5.38 -5.02
CA GLY A 131 16.70 4.07 -5.26
C GLY A 131 15.65 3.62 -4.25
N ALA A 132 15.13 4.54 -3.40
CA ALA A 132 14.12 4.17 -2.40
C ALA A 132 12.72 4.01 -2.99
N CYS A 133 12.37 4.74 -4.06
CA CYS A 133 11.08 4.68 -4.74
C CYS A 133 11.22 5.13 -6.20
N THR A 134 10.14 4.95 -6.96
CA THR A 134 9.88 5.67 -8.23
C THR A 134 8.91 6.79 -7.94
N LEU A 135 9.10 7.99 -8.49
CA LEU A 135 8.29 9.17 -8.25
C LEU A 135 7.55 9.62 -9.52
N LEU A 136 6.24 9.82 -9.41
CA LEU A 136 5.46 10.59 -10.36
C LEU A 136 5.09 11.93 -9.70
N ALA A 137 5.71 13.03 -10.14
CA ALA A 137 5.48 14.34 -9.58
C ALA A 137 4.47 15.14 -10.42
N ASN A 138 3.36 15.53 -9.82
CA ASN A 138 2.37 16.42 -10.42
C ASN A 138 2.65 17.89 -10.04
N HIS A 139 2.26 18.81 -10.89
CA HIS A 139 2.33 20.25 -10.59
C HIS A 139 1.24 20.67 -9.61
N ASP A 140 0.06 20.05 -9.73
CA ASP A 140 -1.14 20.39 -8.99
C ASP A 140 -1.73 19.17 -8.30
N ASN A 141 -2.58 19.43 -7.30
CA ASN A 141 -3.29 18.36 -6.60
C ASN A 141 -4.39 17.77 -7.51
N ARG A 142 -4.16 16.56 -7.99
CA ARG A 142 -5.11 15.79 -8.80
C ARG A 142 -6.10 15.00 -7.96
N HIS A 143 -6.07 15.15 -6.64
CA HIS A 143 -6.82 14.36 -5.68
C HIS A 143 -6.38 12.88 -5.59
N HIS A 144 -6.93 12.15 -4.61
CA HIS A 144 -6.45 10.81 -4.28
C HIS A 144 -6.75 9.79 -5.37
N GLY A 145 -8.02 9.66 -5.78
CA GLY A 145 -8.43 8.68 -6.79
C GLY A 145 -7.73 8.84 -8.14
N PRO A 146 -7.75 10.02 -8.76
CA PRO A 146 -7.01 10.29 -9.99
C PRO A 146 -5.51 10.07 -9.87
N GLY A 147 -4.90 10.36 -8.70
CA GLY A 147 -3.49 10.04 -8.44
C GLY A 147 -3.22 8.53 -8.47
N LEU A 148 -4.10 7.72 -7.87
CA LEU A 148 -4.01 6.26 -7.92
C LEU A 148 -4.16 5.75 -9.37
N ASN A 149 -5.15 6.28 -10.12
CA ASN A 149 -5.34 5.92 -11.52
C ASN A 149 -4.09 6.20 -12.36
N GLN A 150 -3.43 7.35 -12.12
CA GLN A 150 -2.17 7.71 -12.77
C GLN A 150 -1.06 6.70 -12.43
N GLY A 151 -0.91 6.34 -11.16
CA GLY A 151 0.09 5.35 -10.72
C GLY A 151 -0.13 3.98 -11.37
N ILE A 152 -1.37 3.49 -11.41
CA ILE A 152 -1.71 2.21 -12.04
C ILE A 152 -1.50 2.28 -13.56
N SER A 153 -1.89 3.39 -14.21
CA SER A 153 -1.67 3.62 -15.65
C SER A 153 -0.18 3.60 -15.99
N TYR A 154 0.67 4.20 -15.16
CA TYR A 154 2.12 4.12 -15.31
C TYR A 154 2.62 2.66 -15.24
N LEU A 155 2.20 1.90 -14.24
CA LEU A 155 2.57 0.47 -14.12
C LEU A 155 2.04 -0.36 -15.28
N ALA A 156 0.89 -0.02 -15.86
CA ALA A 156 0.29 -0.71 -17.01
C ALA A 156 1.00 -0.42 -18.32
N SER A 157 1.50 0.81 -18.52
CA SER A 157 2.03 1.30 -19.79
C SER A 157 3.55 1.21 -19.92
N ARG A 158 4.28 1.10 -18.81
CA ARG A 158 5.75 1.08 -18.85
C ARG A 158 6.29 -0.19 -19.51
N PRO A 159 7.48 -0.12 -20.14
CA PRO A 159 8.17 -1.31 -20.65
C PRO A 159 8.66 -2.20 -19.48
N GLY A 160 8.74 -3.51 -19.73
CA GLY A 160 9.29 -4.48 -18.79
C GLY A 160 8.22 -5.31 -18.05
N PRO A 161 8.64 -6.10 -17.04
CA PRO A 161 7.74 -6.96 -16.29
C PRO A 161 6.74 -6.13 -15.47
N ARG A 162 5.50 -6.58 -15.49
CA ARG A 162 4.42 -5.95 -14.72
C ARG A 162 4.25 -6.66 -13.38
N PRO A 163 3.88 -5.94 -12.30
CA PRO A 163 3.64 -6.58 -11.02
C PRO A 163 2.41 -7.50 -11.07
N GLU A 164 2.50 -8.67 -10.40
CA GLU A 164 1.35 -9.55 -10.13
C GLU A 164 0.36 -8.87 -9.18
N TRP A 165 0.91 -8.13 -8.21
CA TRP A 165 0.14 -7.47 -7.17
C TRP A 165 0.45 -5.96 -7.11
N ILE A 166 -0.60 -5.15 -6.97
CA ILE A 166 -0.47 -3.75 -6.57
C ILE A 166 -1.03 -3.63 -5.15
N TRP A 167 -0.19 -3.22 -4.21
CA TRP A 167 -0.58 -2.92 -2.85
C TRP A 167 -0.78 -1.42 -2.68
N ILE A 168 -2.03 -0.99 -2.68
CA ILE A 168 -2.42 0.42 -2.55
C ILE A 168 -2.42 0.76 -1.06
N LEU A 169 -1.76 1.86 -0.70
CA LEU A 169 -1.58 2.30 0.67
C LEU A 169 -1.79 3.81 0.79
N ASP A 170 -2.50 4.25 1.82
CA ASP A 170 -2.53 5.67 2.19
C ASP A 170 -1.15 6.12 2.69
N SER A 171 -0.80 7.39 2.48
CA SER A 171 0.51 7.93 2.86
C SER A 171 0.75 7.98 4.38
N ASP A 172 -0.28 7.82 5.19
CA ASP A 172 -0.24 7.78 6.66
C ASP A 172 -0.38 6.36 7.24
N VAL A 173 -0.13 5.35 6.43
CA VAL A 173 0.04 3.95 6.84
C VAL A 173 1.50 3.64 7.10
N VAL A 174 1.77 2.77 8.05
CA VAL A 174 3.09 2.18 8.27
C VAL A 174 3.00 0.67 8.31
N ALA A 175 3.85 -0.04 7.56
CA ALA A 175 3.97 -1.49 7.68
C ALA A 175 4.56 -1.84 9.05
N ALA A 176 3.96 -2.81 9.75
CA ALA A 176 4.32 -3.15 11.12
C ALA A 176 4.74 -4.61 11.30
N ARG A 177 4.63 -5.42 10.24
CA ARG A 177 5.03 -6.83 10.23
C ARG A 177 5.74 -7.20 8.93
N PRO A 178 6.75 -8.08 8.99
CA PRO A 178 7.48 -8.53 7.80
C PRO A 178 6.59 -9.25 6.78
N ASP A 179 5.58 -9.97 7.25
CA ASP A 179 4.66 -10.77 6.45
C ASP A 179 3.43 -10.02 5.94
N ALA A 180 3.35 -8.69 6.12
CA ALA A 180 2.15 -7.91 5.82
C ALA A 180 1.63 -8.13 4.39
N LEU A 181 2.53 -8.09 3.40
CA LEU A 181 2.15 -8.30 2.01
C LEU A 181 1.98 -9.79 1.66
N SER A 182 2.88 -10.65 2.13
CA SER A 182 2.85 -12.08 1.81
C SER A 182 1.64 -12.79 2.41
N ALA A 183 1.21 -12.41 3.61
CA ALA A 183 -0.01 -12.94 4.23
C ALA A 183 -1.26 -12.54 3.43
N ALA A 184 -1.38 -11.28 3.02
CA ALA A 184 -2.49 -10.83 2.19
C ALA A 184 -2.49 -11.51 0.80
N ALA A 185 -1.33 -11.66 0.16
CA ALA A 185 -1.19 -12.36 -1.11
C ALA A 185 -1.52 -13.87 -0.98
N THR A 186 -1.22 -14.48 0.15
CA THR A 186 -1.62 -15.87 0.44
C THR A 186 -3.14 -15.99 0.50
N VAL A 187 -3.83 -15.13 1.25
CA VAL A 187 -5.30 -15.09 1.28
C VAL A 187 -5.88 -14.86 -0.11
N ALA A 188 -5.29 -13.95 -0.89
CA ALA A 188 -5.70 -13.71 -2.27
C ALA A 188 -5.66 -15.00 -3.12
N ARG A 189 -4.57 -15.76 -3.04
CA ARG A 189 -4.40 -17.01 -3.79
C ARG A 189 -5.34 -18.11 -3.29
N GLU A 190 -5.45 -18.31 -1.98
CA GLU A 190 -6.34 -19.32 -1.37
C GLU A 190 -7.80 -19.11 -1.75
N HIS A 191 -8.25 -17.88 -1.85
CA HIS A 191 -9.63 -17.51 -2.21
C HIS A 191 -9.79 -17.17 -3.70
N SER A 192 -8.74 -17.27 -4.52
CA SER A 192 -8.74 -16.80 -5.91
C SER A 192 -9.23 -15.35 -6.04
N ALA A 193 -8.98 -14.55 -5.01
CA ALA A 193 -9.44 -13.18 -4.91
C ALA A 193 -8.55 -12.22 -5.70
N ALA A 194 -9.16 -11.31 -6.44
CA ALA A 194 -8.45 -10.25 -7.14
C ALA A 194 -8.33 -8.97 -6.32
N LEU A 195 -9.13 -8.84 -5.27
CA LEU A 195 -9.08 -7.73 -4.32
C LEU A 195 -9.08 -8.28 -2.90
N VAL A 196 -8.15 -7.79 -2.07
CA VAL A 196 -8.04 -8.16 -0.66
C VAL A 196 -7.92 -6.89 0.17
N GLY A 197 -8.82 -6.73 1.13
CA GLY A 197 -8.88 -5.52 1.95
C GLY A 197 -9.51 -5.77 3.31
N GLU A 198 -9.45 -4.79 4.18
CA GLU A 198 -10.08 -4.86 5.51
C GLU A 198 -11.48 -4.28 5.45
N PRO A 199 -12.53 -5.08 5.76
CA PRO A 199 -13.90 -4.59 5.83
C PRO A 199 -14.02 -3.49 6.89
N GLN A 200 -14.64 -2.38 6.52
CA GLN A 200 -14.97 -1.29 7.41
C GLN A 200 -16.46 -1.33 7.75
N HIS A 201 -16.81 -1.08 9.01
CA HIS A 201 -18.19 -1.04 9.49
C HIS A 201 -18.41 0.25 10.28
N ASP A 202 -18.10 1.36 9.67
CA ASP A 202 -18.28 2.69 10.24
C ASP A 202 -19.41 3.44 9.53
N GLN A 203 -19.64 4.70 9.93
CA GLN A 203 -20.67 5.55 9.32
C GLN A 203 -20.44 5.85 7.82
N TRP A 204 -19.18 5.69 7.34
CA TRP A 204 -18.80 5.94 5.95
C TRP A 204 -18.85 4.67 5.10
N HIS A 205 -18.71 3.49 5.73
CA HIS A 205 -18.68 2.18 5.11
C HIS A 205 -19.69 1.23 5.80
N PRO A 206 -20.98 1.58 5.84
CA PRO A 206 -21.96 0.80 6.60
C PRO A 206 -22.20 -0.59 6.03
N ASP A 207 -21.83 -0.81 4.77
CA ASP A 207 -21.96 -2.06 4.02
C ASP A 207 -20.76 -3.00 4.14
N GLY A 208 -19.75 -2.65 4.95
CA GLY A 208 -18.56 -3.47 5.14
C GLY A 208 -17.59 -3.47 3.97
N ARG A 209 -17.60 -2.43 3.13
CA ARG A 209 -16.63 -2.27 2.05
C ARG A 209 -15.20 -2.21 2.57
N PHE A 210 -14.25 -2.53 1.71
CA PHE A 210 -12.85 -2.47 2.08
C PHE A 210 -12.37 -1.03 2.23
N GLY A 211 -11.65 -0.78 3.33
CA GLY A 211 -10.98 0.49 3.57
C GLY A 211 -9.87 0.73 2.54
N MET A 212 -9.80 1.97 2.06
CA MET A 212 -8.85 2.38 1.02
C MET A 212 -7.40 2.41 1.50
N TYR A 213 -7.19 2.56 2.80
CA TYR A 213 -5.86 2.73 3.41
C TYR A 213 -4.89 1.56 3.19
N SER A 214 -5.42 0.35 2.92
CA SER A 214 -4.62 -0.82 2.56
C SER A 214 -5.46 -1.78 1.72
N LEU A 215 -5.23 -1.80 0.41
CA LEU A 215 -5.94 -2.64 -0.56
C LEU A 215 -4.94 -3.36 -1.46
N LEU A 216 -4.95 -4.69 -1.43
CA LEU A 216 -4.16 -5.50 -2.35
C LEU A 216 -5.01 -5.85 -3.58
N MET A 217 -4.47 -5.60 -4.76
CA MET A 217 -5.16 -5.82 -6.04
C MET A 217 -4.31 -6.67 -6.99
N ASN A 218 -4.94 -7.67 -7.62
CA ASN A 218 -4.41 -8.27 -8.85
C ASN A 218 -4.92 -7.47 -10.05
N PRO A 219 -4.09 -6.63 -10.67
CA PRO A 219 -4.55 -5.73 -11.72
C PRO A 219 -4.96 -6.46 -13.00
N THR A 220 -4.41 -7.65 -13.26
CA THR A 220 -4.76 -8.47 -14.43
C THR A 220 -6.23 -8.86 -14.42
N VAL A 221 -6.84 -9.00 -13.25
CA VAL A 221 -8.25 -9.38 -13.09
C VAL A 221 -9.11 -8.17 -12.73
N ALA A 222 -8.67 -7.33 -11.82
CA ALA A 222 -9.48 -6.23 -11.28
C ALA A 222 -9.45 -4.98 -12.16
N TRP A 223 -8.33 -4.65 -12.81
CA TRP A 223 -8.12 -3.39 -13.55
C TRP A 223 -8.28 -3.58 -15.08
N GLN A 224 -9.48 -3.92 -15.51
CA GLN A 224 -9.84 -4.11 -16.91
C GLN A 224 -10.73 -2.95 -17.40
N GLU A 225 -10.95 -2.83 -18.69
CA GLU A 225 -11.70 -1.73 -19.32
C GLU A 225 -13.08 -1.45 -18.69
N GLN A 226 -13.73 -2.50 -18.12
CA GLN A 226 -15.01 -2.35 -17.42
C GLN A 226 -14.84 -2.09 -15.91
N ALA A 227 -13.62 -1.96 -15.40
CA ALA A 227 -13.40 -1.61 -14.01
C ALA A 227 -13.85 -0.18 -13.75
N GLY A 228 -14.49 0.07 -12.60
CA GLY A 228 -14.66 1.43 -12.12
C GLY A 228 -13.31 1.99 -11.68
N PRO A 229 -12.82 3.11 -12.23
CA PRO A 229 -11.59 3.71 -11.77
C PRO A 229 -11.76 4.26 -10.34
N PHE A 230 -10.66 4.59 -9.69
CA PHE A 230 -10.71 5.30 -8.42
C PHE A 230 -11.30 6.70 -8.64
N ALA A 231 -12.33 7.03 -7.87
CA ALA A 231 -13.04 8.29 -8.01
C ALA A 231 -12.40 9.42 -7.21
N ASP A 232 -12.74 10.64 -7.55
CA ASP A 232 -12.45 11.82 -6.74
C ASP A 232 -13.55 12.03 -5.69
N GLY A 233 -13.12 12.29 -4.45
CA GLY A 233 -14.01 12.58 -3.32
C GLY A 233 -14.66 11.34 -2.68
N GLY A 234 -15.12 11.50 -1.46
CA GLY A 234 -15.81 10.45 -0.69
C GLY A 234 -14.94 9.22 -0.45
N ASP A 235 -15.41 8.08 -0.95
CA ASP A 235 -14.68 6.81 -0.94
C ASP A 235 -14.11 6.51 -2.34
N PRO A 236 -12.81 6.75 -2.57
CA PRO A 236 -12.20 6.57 -3.89
C PRO A 236 -12.31 5.15 -4.44
N SER A 237 -12.34 4.13 -3.57
CA SER A 237 -12.39 2.72 -3.98
C SER A 237 -13.78 2.23 -4.38
N LEU A 238 -14.85 2.99 -4.09
CA LEU A 238 -16.24 2.55 -4.28
C LEU A 238 -16.51 2.08 -5.72
N GLY A 239 -16.06 2.85 -6.72
CA GLY A 239 -16.25 2.51 -8.13
C GLY A 239 -15.63 1.15 -8.49
N LEU A 240 -14.38 0.92 -8.06
CA LEU A 240 -13.67 -0.33 -8.28
C LEU A 240 -14.36 -1.51 -7.58
N LEU A 241 -14.72 -1.38 -6.30
CA LEU A 241 -15.34 -2.45 -5.51
C LEU A 241 -16.73 -2.82 -6.06
N VAL A 242 -17.54 -1.83 -6.41
CA VAL A 242 -18.87 -2.07 -7.02
C VAL A 242 -18.75 -2.73 -8.38
N SER A 243 -17.83 -2.25 -9.23
CA SER A 243 -17.56 -2.86 -10.53
C SER A 243 -17.10 -4.31 -10.37
N ALA A 244 -16.18 -4.58 -9.45
CA ALA A 244 -15.70 -5.93 -9.16
C ALA A 244 -16.87 -6.85 -8.73
N ALA A 245 -17.72 -6.39 -7.80
CA ALA A 245 -18.88 -7.15 -7.33
C ALA A 245 -19.86 -7.45 -8.47
N ARG A 246 -20.17 -6.48 -9.34
CA ARG A 246 -21.06 -6.66 -10.50
C ARG A 246 -20.51 -7.65 -11.52
N ARG A 247 -19.21 -7.67 -11.69
CA ARG A 247 -18.48 -8.58 -12.61
C ARG A 247 -18.26 -9.98 -12.00
N GLY A 248 -18.66 -10.21 -10.75
CA GLY A 248 -18.40 -11.46 -10.03
C GLY A 248 -16.91 -11.72 -9.75
N ILE A 249 -16.11 -10.66 -9.68
CA ILE A 249 -14.70 -10.78 -9.34
C ILE A 249 -14.57 -11.11 -7.86
N PRO A 250 -13.89 -12.22 -7.49
CA PRO A 250 -13.75 -12.62 -6.10
C PRO A 250 -12.96 -11.58 -5.28
N MET A 251 -13.47 -11.30 -4.09
CA MET A 251 -12.86 -10.42 -3.10
C MET A 251 -12.72 -11.17 -1.77
N ALA A 252 -11.64 -10.97 -1.03
CA ALA A 252 -11.43 -11.62 0.26
C ALA A 252 -11.10 -10.61 1.36
N PRO A 253 -11.67 -10.77 2.57
CA PRO A 253 -11.33 -9.93 3.71
C PRO A 253 -9.94 -10.29 4.24
N PHE A 254 -9.20 -9.26 4.68
CA PHE A 254 -7.93 -9.44 5.38
C PHE A 254 -7.76 -8.34 6.45
N PRO A 255 -7.48 -8.72 7.72
CA PRO A 255 -7.48 -7.80 8.85
C PRO A 255 -6.15 -7.03 8.94
N PHE A 256 -5.87 -6.15 7.98
CA PHE A 256 -4.61 -5.41 7.90
C PHE A 256 -4.26 -4.68 9.20
N THR A 257 -5.19 -3.90 9.74
CA THR A 257 -4.97 -3.13 10.98
C THR A 257 -5.31 -3.95 12.22
N ALA A 258 -6.42 -4.70 12.20
CA ALA A 258 -6.87 -5.46 13.36
C ALA A 258 -5.86 -6.57 13.75
N ALA A 259 -5.19 -7.20 12.78
CA ALA A 259 -4.10 -8.16 13.03
C ALA A 259 -2.71 -7.51 13.15
N GLY A 260 -2.61 -6.20 13.03
CA GLY A 260 -1.38 -5.45 13.20
C GLY A 260 -0.34 -5.65 12.09
N HIS A 261 -0.77 -6.02 10.87
CA HIS A 261 0.10 -6.09 9.69
C HIS A 261 0.52 -4.70 9.25
N VAL A 262 -0.40 -3.75 9.31
CA VAL A 262 -0.14 -2.33 9.14
C VAL A 262 -0.73 -1.53 10.30
N ILE A 263 -0.26 -0.31 10.48
CA ILE A 263 -0.85 0.66 11.38
C ILE A 263 -1.30 1.84 10.52
N HIS A 264 -2.60 2.12 10.49
CA HIS A 264 -3.16 3.28 9.85
C HIS A 264 -3.33 4.40 10.89
N ARG A 265 -2.55 5.48 10.74
CA ARG A 265 -2.65 6.64 11.61
C ARG A 265 -4.03 7.29 11.50
N GLY A 266 -4.49 7.40 10.28
CA GLY A 266 -5.71 8.11 9.91
C GLY A 266 -5.56 9.62 9.95
N ARG A 267 -6.29 10.30 9.09
CA ARG A 267 -6.40 11.76 9.05
C ARG A 267 -5.08 12.49 8.72
N GLY A 268 -4.16 11.84 8.01
CA GLY A 268 -2.87 12.44 7.62
C GLY A 268 -3.03 13.72 6.82
N SER A 269 -3.93 13.74 5.81
CA SER A 269 -4.21 14.93 5.01
C SER A 269 -4.82 16.07 5.84
N LEU A 270 -5.69 15.77 6.81
CA LEU A 270 -6.25 16.78 7.72
C LEU A 270 -5.18 17.36 8.65
N ALA A 271 -4.28 16.52 9.14
CA ALA A 271 -3.15 16.98 9.93
C ALA A 271 -2.25 17.92 9.11
N ALA A 272 -2.03 17.64 7.83
CA ALA A 272 -1.28 18.50 6.93
C ALA A 272 -1.97 19.86 6.71
N VAL A 273 -3.28 19.87 6.46
CA VAL A 273 -4.07 21.12 6.33
C VAL A 273 -4.00 21.95 7.60
N TYR A 274 -4.16 21.33 8.75
CA TYR A 274 -4.09 22.04 10.04
C TYR A 274 -2.70 22.58 10.30
N ALA A 275 -1.66 21.80 10.07
CA ALA A 275 -0.26 22.20 10.29
C ALA A 275 0.19 23.33 9.36
N ALA A 276 -0.36 23.42 8.16
CA ALA A 276 -0.11 24.53 7.22
C ALA A 276 -0.61 25.88 7.75
N GLY A 277 -1.58 25.89 8.69
CA GLY A 277 -2.11 27.10 9.30
C GLY A 277 -2.88 28.01 8.36
N ASP A 278 -3.19 27.56 7.14
CA ASP A 278 -3.95 28.32 6.15
C ASP A 278 -5.46 28.26 6.47
N ARG A 279 -5.93 29.27 7.21
CA ARG A 279 -7.33 29.40 7.60
C ARG A 279 -8.27 29.67 6.43
N SER A 280 -7.77 30.02 5.26
CA SER A 280 -8.57 30.19 4.03
C SER A 280 -8.85 28.86 3.32
N HIS A 281 -8.16 27.77 3.72
CA HIS A 281 -8.38 26.46 3.15
C HIS A 281 -9.80 25.95 3.46
N PRO A 282 -10.56 25.44 2.50
CA PRO A 282 -11.97 25.04 2.69
C PRO A 282 -12.21 24.02 3.81
N PHE A 283 -11.21 23.20 4.09
CA PHE A 283 -11.27 22.16 5.13
C PHE A 283 -10.55 22.54 6.44
N TYR A 284 -10.09 23.80 6.61
CA TYR A 284 -9.28 24.15 7.79
C TYR A 284 -10.05 23.97 9.10
N GLU A 285 -11.29 24.48 9.18
CA GLU A 285 -12.10 24.35 10.40
C GLU A 285 -12.41 22.88 10.74
N TRP A 286 -12.65 22.07 9.71
CA TRP A 286 -12.83 20.63 9.91
C TRP A 286 -11.54 19.96 10.36
N ALA A 287 -10.42 20.30 9.74
CA ALA A 287 -9.08 19.81 10.10
C ALA A 287 -8.73 20.19 11.54
N ALA A 288 -9.05 21.41 12.00
CA ALA A 288 -8.82 21.85 13.38
C ALA A 288 -9.51 20.93 14.42
N GLY A 289 -10.68 20.40 14.09
CA GLY A 289 -11.40 19.46 14.95
C GLY A 289 -11.04 17.98 14.77
N HIS A 290 -10.32 17.62 13.68
CA HIS A 290 -10.17 16.22 13.27
C HIS A 290 -8.75 15.84 12.83
N HIS A 291 -7.71 16.61 13.16
CA HIS A 291 -6.33 16.32 12.74
C HIS A 291 -5.61 15.26 13.58
N GLU A 292 -6.13 14.98 14.76
CA GLU A 292 -5.51 14.00 15.66
C GLU A 292 -5.60 12.58 15.12
N PRO A 293 -4.56 11.74 15.35
CA PRO A 293 -4.58 10.34 14.96
C PRO A 293 -5.71 9.57 15.64
N HIS A 294 -6.36 8.66 14.92
CA HIS A 294 -7.38 7.79 15.53
C HIS A 294 -7.03 6.30 15.50
N PHE A 295 -6.01 5.89 14.73
CA PHE A 295 -5.50 4.51 14.66
C PHE A 295 -6.58 3.44 14.40
N ALA A 296 -7.65 3.78 13.67
CA ALA A 296 -8.79 2.91 13.39
C ALA A 296 -9.39 2.23 14.64
N GLY A 297 -9.20 2.81 15.83
CA GLY A 297 -9.67 2.24 17.08
C GLY A 297 -8.93 0.97 17.55
N VAL A 298 -7.81 0.61 16.91
CA VAL A 298 -7.06 -0.61 17.23
C VAL A 298 -6.26 -0.43 18.53
N PRO A 299 -6.50 -1.26 19.57
CA PRO A 299 -5.78 -1.15 20.84
C PRO A 299 -4.27 -1.26 20.70
N GLY A 300 -3.54 -0.34 21.33
CA GLY A 300 -2.07 -0.32 21.30
C GLY A 300 -1.44 0.12 19.98
N ALA A 301 -2.22 0.41 18.93
CA ALA A 301 -1.68 0.85 17.64
C ALA A 301 -0.91 2.16 17.76
N GLY A 302 -1.40 3.13 18.53
CA GLY A 302 -0.71 4.39 18.77
C GLY A 302 0.66 4.21 19.42
N GLN A 303 0.77 3.32 20.40
CA GLN A 303 2.05 3.00 21.06
C GLN A 303 3.04 2.35 20.09
N ARG A 304 2.58 1.38 19.29
CA ARG A 304 3.41 0.73 18.27
C ARG A 304 3.84 1.72 17.19
N HIS A 305 2.92 2.55 16.73
CA HIS A 305 3.23 3.62 15.77
C HIS A 305 4.32 4.55 16.32
N HIS A 306 4.18 4.98 17.57
CA HIS A 306 5.17 5.84 18.22
C HIS A 306 6.55 5.16 18.29
N ALA A 307 6.62 3.90 18.71
CA ALA A 307 7.88 3.16 18.77
C ALA A 307 8.56 3.04 17.40
N LEU A 308 7.80 2.71 16.34
CA LEU A 308 8.31 2.65 14.98
C LEU A 308 8.75 4.03 14.46
N LEU A 309 8.03 5.10 14.79
CA LEU A 309 8.38 6.46 14.42
C LEU A 309 9.70 6.92 15.10
N GLN A 310 9.93 6.54 16.35
CA GLN A 310 11.20 6.81 17.05
C GLN A 310 12.34 6.06 16.35
N GLU A 311 12.15 4.81 15.97
CA GLU A 311 13.15 4.03 15.26
C GLU A 311 13.44 4.61 13.87
N PHE A 312 12.42 5.00 13.12
CA PHE A 312 12.56 5.71 11.85
C PHE A 312 13.40 6.99 12.01
N ARG A 313 13.04 7.84 12.99
CA ARG A 313 13.78 9.09 13.26
C ARG A 313 15.23 8.84 13.69
N ARG A 314 15.46 7.77 14.47
CA ARG A 314 16.82 7.35 14.87
C ARG A 314 17.66 6.93 13.66
N GLN A 315 17.08 6.22 12.71
CA GLN A 315 17.79 5.73 11.52
C GLN A 315 18.01 6.82 10.46
N THR A 316 17.07 7.73 10.30
CA THR A 316 17.18 8.79 9.30
C THR A 316 17.92 10.02 9.80
N GLY A 317 17.88 10.30 11.13
CA GLY A 317 18.36 11.57 11.67
C GLY A 317 17.55 12.75 11.11
N PRO A 318 18.21 13.87 10.74
CA PRO A 318 17.54 14.95 10.01
C PRO A 318 16.97 14.42 8.69
N LEU A 319 15.65 14.53 8.53
CA LEU A 319 14.96 13.94 7.40
C LEU A 319 15.23 14.68 6.10
N THR A 320 16.00 14.04 5.21
CA THR A 320 16.22 14.40 3.81
C THR A 320 15.97 13.16 2.95
N GLY A 321 15.82 13.34 1.64
CA GLY A 321 15.70 12.19 0.75
C GLY A 321 16.96 11.31 0.73
N GLY A 322 18.13 11.91 0.89
CA GLY A 322 19.41 11.19 0.99
C GLY A 322 19.49 10.32 2.25
N THR A 323 19.10 10.85 3.43
CA THR A 323 19.11 10.08 4.69
C THR A 323 18.05 9.00 4.68
N LEU A 324 16.87 9.25 4.10
CA LEU A 324 15.84 8.27 3.89
C LEU A 324 16.32 7.12 3.00
N ALA A 325 16.89 7.44 1.83
CA ALA A 325 17.41 6.44 0.90
C ALA A 325 18.53 5.59 1.52
N ALA A 326 19.43 6.22 2.30
CA ALA A 326 20.46 5.50 3.02
C ALA A 326 19.90 4.55 4.08
N ALA A 327 18.86 4.97 4.84
CA ALA A 327 18.19 4.09 5.80
C ALA A 327 17.52 2.88 5.10
N CYS A 328 16.88 3.12 3.95
CA CYS A 328 16.27 2.08 3.13
C CYS A 328 17.29 1.07 2.58
N ARG A 329 18.46 1.51 2.10
CA ARG A 329 19.52 0.61 1.58
C ARG A 329 20.12 -0.27 2.66
N ARG A 330 20.45 0.27 3.84
CA ARG A 330 20.99 -0.53 4.96
C ARG A 330 20.10 -1.71 5.31
N ALA A 331 18.81 -1.53 5.26
CA ALA A 331 17.85 -2.62 5.54
C ALA A 331 17.82 -3.70 4.45
N SER A 332 18.06 -3.33 3.19
CA SER A 332 18.07 -4.26 2.05
C SER A 332 19.37 -5.07 1.91
N GLY A 333 20.37 -4.81 2.74
CA GLY A 333 21.68 -5.49 2.66
C GLY A 333 22.49 -5.13 1.41
N HIS A 334 22.24 -3.97 0.81
CA HIS A 334 22.90 -3.47 -0.40
C HIS A 334 23.94 -2.39 -0.06
N GLU A 335 24.70 -2.58 1.03
CA GLU A 335 25.91 -1.80 1.33
C GLU A 335 27.15 -2.43 0.70
#